data_f8bfccd82fd3815b60f8fc196f9965c8
#
_entry.id   f8bfccd82fd3815b60f8fc196f9965c8
#
_cell.length_a   1.000
_cell.length_b   1.000
_cell.length_c   1.000
_cell.angle_alpha   90.00
_cell.angle_beta   90.00
_cell.angle_gamma   90.00
#
_symmetry.space_group_name_H-M   'P 1'
#
loop_
_entity.id
_entity.type
_entity.pdbx_description
1 polymer ?
#
loop_
_entity_poly.entity_id
_entity_poly.type
_entity_poly.pdbx_seq_one_letter_code
_entity_poly.pdbx_strand_id
1 'polypeptide(L)'
;MTANIEMEKILNIIQRLRGNGKAMPDWLFVFWAGGTALLSYSLVYALRKPFTAAEFDGMQIAGMDYKIVVSMIQLIGYVCAKMLGIKFISELKPQNRLKFIVGSAALSEVSLLTFALVPAPLNIFALFFNGLSLGCMWGVIFSFLEGRRTTDILASIMGVSMALSSGVAKSLGLYALHTLHVSEFWMPALIGAVAFPLLCLAGWVMTKLPRPTAADIASRSERVTLNARERMQLFRRFMPVLLMLFIANLLLTVQRDIKEDFIVCIIDVHSVSSWAFAYIDGIATLVLLGVFAVMSTVKSHLKTLCILLGVSAAGMAALAFVGAKHAALSMPATAWLFMQTFCIDIAYLSFQTIFFERFIACFKIRGNVGFFIITIDFIGYVGTLALLMFKELGASHVDWAVFYNQMSIFIGVACCVMFIGALVYMLQAGRPKRSTDEAGAGDAQLYGTVSMAK
;
A
#
# COMPACT_ATOMS: atom_id res chain seq x y z
N MET A 1 7.91 -28.32 -22.74
CA MET A 1 7.53 -29.69 -22.34
C MET A 1 7.90 -29.96 -20.87
N THR A 2 9.08 -29.61 -20.39
CA THR A 2 9.52 -29.77 -18.99
C THR A 2 8.72 -29.00 -17.95
N ALA A 3 8.31 -27.75 -18.25
CA ALA A 3 7.51 -26.92 -17.33
C ALA A 3 6.09 -27.49 -17.08
N ASN A 4 5.49 -28.15 -18.06
CA ASN A 4 4.20 -28.80 -17.90
C ASN A 4 4.28 -30.05 -16.99
N ILE A 5 5.39 -30.78 -17.04
CA ILE A 5 5.62 -31.97 -16.21
C ILE A 5 5.85 -31.59 -14.75
N GLU A 6 6.57 -30.50 -14.50
CA GLU A 6 6.76 -29.97 -13.14
C GLU A 6 5.44 -29.43 -12.56
N MET A 7 4.66 -28.72 -13.37
CA MET A 7 3.36 -28.20 -12.97
C MET A 7 2.36 -29.33 -12.67
N GLU A 8 2.36 -30.41 -13.47
CA GLU A 8 1.56 -31.61 -13.20
C GLU A 8 1.99 -32.35 -11.95
N LYS A 9 3.30 -32.42 -11.66
CA LYS A 9 3.81 -32.98 -10.40
C LYS A 9 3.36 -32.17 -9.20
N ILE A 10 3.43 -30.86 -9.25
CA ILE A 10 2.95 -29.97 -8.18
C ILE A 10 1.43 -30.12 -8.01
N LEU A 11 0.65 -30.15 -9.09
CA LEU A 11 -0.78 -30.39 -9.04
C LEU A 11 -1.12 -31.77 -8.47
N ASN A 12 -0.36 -32.80 -8.80
CA ASN A 12 -0.54 -34.15 -8.26
C ASN A 12 -0.17 -34.25 -6.77
N ILE A 13 0.85 -33.52 -6.32
CA ILE A 13 1.18 -33.40 -4.88
C ILE A 13 0.04 -32.70 -4.15
N ILE A 14 -0.47 -31.61 -4.69
CA ILE A 14 -1.62 -30.87 -4.14
C ILE A 14 -2.88 -31.73 -4.12
N GLN A 15 -3.14 -32.54 -5.16
CA GLN A 15 -4.27 -33.48 -5.21
C GLN A 15 -4.11 -34.64 -4.24
N ARG A 16 -2.89 -35.18 -4.05
CA ARG A 16 -2.60 -36.23 -3.05
C ARG A 16 -2.78 -35.71 -1.63
N LEU A 17 -2.37 -34.48 -1.32
CA LEU A 17 -2.64 -33.82 -0.04
C LEU A 17 -4.13 -33.58 0.17
N ARG A 18 -4.91 -33.38 -0.89
CA ARG A 18 -6.38 -33.21 -0.87
C ARG A 18 -7.14 -34.53 -0.70
N GLY A 19 -6.56 -35.67 -1.16
CA GLY A 19 -7.19 -37.01 -1.10
C GLY A 19 -7.14 -37.67 0.29
N ASN A 20 -6.24 -37.24 1.17
CA ASN A 20 -6.02 -37.89 2.48
C ASN A 20 -6.81 -37.27 3.66
N GLY A 21 -7.79 -36.40 3.42
CA GLY A 21 -8.60 -35.81 4.50
C GLY A 21 -7.82 -34.91 5.47
N LYS A 22 -6.50 -34.73 5.31
CA LYS A 22 -5.69 -33.82 6.12
C LYS A 22 -5.77 -32.41 5.51
N ALA A 23 -6.21 -31.46 6.33
CA ALA A 23 -6.16 -30.06 5.95
C ALA A 23 -4.73 -29.66 5.60
N MET A 24 -4.58 -28.82 4.53
CA MET A 24 -3.26 -28.28 4.15
C MET A 24 -2.67 -27.55 5.35
N PRO A 25 -1.37 -27.77 5.68
CA PRO A 25 -0.69 -27.03 6.75
C PRO A 25 -0.77 -25.51 6.50
N ASP A 26 -1.04 -24.73 7.55
CA ASP A 26 -1.19 -23.28 7.46
C ASP A 26 0.03 -22.59 6.80
N TRP A 27 1.26 -23.05 7.10
CA TRP A 27 2.47 -22.50 6.50
C TRP A 27 2.55 -22.70 4.97
N LEU A 28 2.12 -23.87 4.48
CA LEU A 28 2.11 -24.16 3.04
C LEU A 28 1.04 -23.33 2.32
N PHE A 29 -0.11 -23.14 2.99
CA PHE A 29 -1.16 -22.27 2.48
C PHE A 29 -0.70 -20.80 2.42
N VAL A 30 -0.06 -20.30 3.49
CA VAL A 30 0.49 -18.94 3.53
C VAL A 30 1.54 -18.74 2.45
N PHE A 31 2.43 -19.70 2.25
CA PHE A 31 3.44 -19.63 1.20
C PHE A 31 2.81 -19.58 -0.20
N TRP A 32 1.86 -20.47 -0.48
CA TRP A 32 1.18 -20.49 -1.79
C TRP A 32 0.30 -19.27 -2.01
N ALA A 33 -0.63 -19.00 -1.11
CA ALA A 33 -1.59 -17.91 -1.26
C ALA A 33 -0.89 -16.54 -1.15
N GLY A 34 -0.01 -16.36 -0.17
CA GLY A 34 0.76 -15.14 0.03
C GLY A 34 1.73 -14.88 -1.12
N GLY A 35 2.49 -15.89 -1.54
CA GLY A 35 3.43 -15.78 -2.68
C GLY A 35 2.72 -15.44 -3.98
N THR A 36 1.57 -16.10 -4.27
CA THR A 36 0.79 -15.81 -5.48
C THR A 36 0.18 -14.40 -5.42
N ALA A 37 -0.30 -13.97 -4.25
CA ALA A 37 -0.86 -12.63 -4.09
C ALA A 37 0.21 -11.54 -4.21
N LEU A 38 1.39 -11.75 -3.60
CA LEU A 38 2.55 -10.87 -3.75
C LEU A 38 2.94 -10.72 -5.22
N LEU A 39 3.09 -11.85 -5.92
CA LEU A 39 3.40 -11.85 -7.36
C LEU A 39 2.32 -11.13 -8.16
N SER A 40 1.04 -11.44 -7.93
CA SER A 40 -0.08 -10.80 -8.64
C SER A 40 -0.06 -9.29 -8.46
N TYR A 41 0.17 -8.80 -7.24
CA TYR A 41 0.17 -7.37 -6.98
C TYR A 41 1.43 -6.68 -7.50
N SER A 42 2.57 -7.37 -7.49
CA SER A 42 3.80 -6.89 -8.16
C SER A 42 3.61 -6.73 -9.68
N LEU A 43 2.87 -7.64 -10.31
CA LEU A 43 2.53 -7.54 -11.74
C LEU A 43 1.53 -6.40 -12.02
N VAL A 44 0.63 -6.10 -11.08
CA VAL A 44 -0.21 -4.88 -11.16
C VAL A 44 0.65 -3.62 -11.14
N TYR A 45 1.70 -3.57 -10.30
CA TYR A 45 2.66 -2.46 -10.30
C TYR A 45 3.44 -2.37 -11.61
N ALA A 46 3.82 -3.50 -12.21
CA ALA A 46 4.48 -3.54 -13.51
C ALA A 46 3.60 -3.03 -14.66
N LEU A 47 2.27 -3.06 -14.52
CA LEU A 47 1.31 -2.43 -15.44
C LEU A 47 1.05 -0.96 -15.12
N ARG A 48 1.39 -0.49 -13.91
CA ARG A 48 1.04 0.84 -13.43
C ARG A 48 2.20 1.82 -13.43
N LYS A 49 3.36 1.40 -12.93
CA LYS A 49 4.44 2.31 -12.49
C LYS A 49 5.64 2.46 -13.42
N PRO A 50 5.86 1.65 -14.49
CA PRO A 50 7.08 1.78 -15.29
C PRO A 50 7.30 3.18 -15.87
N PHE A 51 6.24 3.89 -16.30
CA PHE A 51 6.35 5.24 -16.86
C PHE A 51 7.03 6.24 -15.91
N THR A 52 7.04 5.97 -14.59
CA THR A 52 7.70 6.83 -13.61
C THR A 52 9.23 6.79 -13.70
N ALA A 53 9.79 5.79 -14.42
CA ALA A 53 11.21 5.71 -14.73
C ALA A 53 11.64 6.67 -15.85
N ALA A 54 10.69 7.16 -16.65
CA ALA A 54 10.94 8.15 -17.70
C ALA A 54 11.03 9.57 -17.13
N GLU A 55 11.85 10.41 -17.73
CA GLU A 55 12.00 11.81 -17.32
C GLU A 55 11.11 12.75 -18.16
N PHE A 56 10.88 12.44 -19.43
CA PHE A 56 10.15 13.25 -20.41
C PHE A 56 10.72 14.67 -20.54
N ASP A 57 12.06 14.77 -20.59
CA ASP A 57 12.79 16.01 -20.56
C ASP A 57 12.34 17.01 -21.62
N GLY A 58 12.17 18.27 -21.19
CA GLY A 58 11.80 19.38 -22.08
C GLY A 58 10.35 19.36 -22.56
N MET A 59 9.55 18.36 -22.19
CA MET A 59 8.13 18.29 -22.58
C MET A 59 7.24 19.04 -21.59
N GLN A 60 6.33 19.84 -22.14
CA GLN A 60 5.36 20.62 -21.38
C GLN A 60 3.96 20.55 -21.98
N ILE A 61 2.94 20.65 -21.14
CA ILE A 61 1.52 20.77 -21.52
C ILE A 61 0.94 21.98 -20.81
N ALA A 62 0.49 22.97 -21.58
CA ALA A 62 -0.06 24.23 -21.06
C ALA A 62 0.84 24.93 -20.02
N GLY A 63 2.16 24.86 -20.23
CA GLY A 63 3.17 25.45 -19.34
C GLY A 63 3.51 24.61 -18.10
N MET A 64 2.91 23.42 -17.95
CA MET A 64 3.20 22.48 -16.87
C MET A 64 4.13 21.36 -17.37
N ASP A 65 4.99 20.86 -16.47
CA ASP A 65 5.84 19.70 -16.74
C ASP A 65 4.99 18.49 -17.16
N TYR A 66 5.35 17.86 -18.30
CA TYR A 66 4.62 16.73 -18.86
C TYR A 66 4.53 15.57 -17.86
N LYS A 67 5.61 15.24 -17.16
CA LYS A 67 5.65 14.15 -16.18
C LYS A 67 4.68 14.38 -15.02
N ILE A 68 4.56 15.61 -14.54
CA ILE A 68 3.61 15.98 -13.48
C ILE A 68 2.18 15.76 -13.97
N VAL A 69 1.86 16.27 -15.18
CA VAL A 69 0.51 16.13 -15.76
C VAL A 69 0.14 14.66 -15.94
N VAL A 70 1.03 13.84 -16.48
CA VAL A 70 0.82 12.39 -16.69
C VAL A 70 0.55 11.67 -15.36
N SER A 71 1.39 11.96 -14.36
CA SER A 71 1.25 11.37 -13.01
C SER A 71 -0.07 11.78 -12.35
N MET A 72 -0.45 13.05 -12.45
CA MET A 72 -1.74 13.55 -11.94
C MET A 72 -2.94 12.87 -12.61
N ILE A 73 -2.93 12.77 -13.93
CA ILE A 73 -4.03 12.17 -14.71
C ILE A 73 -4.19 10.69 -14.34
N GLN A 74 -3.09 9.94 -14.24
CA GLN A 74 -3.15 8.53 -13.80
C GLN A 74 -3.69 8.42 -12.36
N LEU A 75 -3.22 9.29 -11.45
CA LEU A 75 -3.65 9.29 -10.06
C LEU A 75 -5.15 9.64 -9.93
N ILE A 76 -5.67 10.59 -10.73
CA ILE A 76 -7.11 10.89 -10.78
C ILE A 76 -7.90 9.66 -11.21
N GLY A 77 -7.48 8.96 -12.27
CA GLY A 77 -8.10 7.70 -12.70
C GLY A 77 -8.13 6.65 -11.57
N TYR A 78 -7.02 6.50 -10.85
CA TYR A 78 -6.88 5.58 -9.74
C TYR A 78 -7.80 5.92 -8.54
N VAL A 79 -7.91 7.21 -8.20
CA VAL A 79 -8.83 7.71 -7.15
C VAL A 79 -10.28 7.45 -7.55
N CYS A 80 -10.66 7.76 -8.80
CA CYS A 80 -12.01 7.47 -9.32
C CYS A 80 -12.33 5.97 -9.20
N ALA A 81 -11.38 5.10 -9.57
CA ALA A 81 -11.56 3.66 -9.43
C ALA A 81 -11.76 3.22 -7.97
N LYS A 82 -11.01 3.78 -7.03
CA LYS A 82 -11.17 3.48 -5.59
C LYS A 82 -12.54 3.92 -5.08
N MET A 83 -13.04 5.11 -5.47
CA MET A 83 -14.37 5.58 -5.07
C MET A 83 -15.48 4.64 -5.56
N LEU A 84 -15.42 4.25 -6.85
CA LEU A 84 -16.39 3.33 -7.44
C LEU A 84 -16.22 1.91 -6.88
N GLY A 85 -14.99 1.52 -6.58
CA GLY A 85 -14.60 0.19 -6.16
C GLY A 85 -15.14 -0.24 -4.80
N ILE A 86 -15.44 0.70 -3.90
CA ILE A 86 -15.98 0.40 -2.56
C ILE A 86 -17.26 -0.44 -2.69
N LYS A 87 -18.20 0.00 -3.53
CA LYS A 87 -19.44 -0.71 -3.80
C LYS A 87 -19.19 -1.93 -4.67
N PHE A 88 -18.45 -1.77 -5.74
CA PHE A 88 -18.21 -2.81 -6.73
C PHE A 88 -17.51 -4.05 -6.16
N ILE A 89 -16.45 -3.88 -5.34
CA ILE A 89 -15.72 -4.99 -4.73
C ILE A 89 -16.59 -5.76 -3.74
N SER A 90 -17.44 -5.06 -2.98
CA SER A 90 -18.34 -5.70 -2.01
C SER A 90 -19.42 -6.57 -2.68
N GLU A 91 -19.81 -6.25 -3.90
CA GLU A 91 -20.82 -6.98 -4.70
C GLU A 91 -20.18 -8.03 -5.62
N LEU A 92 -18.83 -8.04 -5.75
CA LEU A 92 -18.13 -8.90 -6.71
C LEU A 92 -18.19 -10.40 -6.31
N LYS A 93 -18.96 -11.16 -7.06
CA LYS A 93 -19.08 -12.61 -6.84
C LYS A 93 -17.74 -13.32 -7.08
N PRO A 94 -17.41 -14.36 -6.29
CA PRO A 94 -16.14 -15.12 -6.44
C PRO A 94 -15.87 -15.61 -7.87
N GLN A 95 -16.91 -15.98 -8.60
CA GLN A 95 -16.82 -16.46 -9.98
C GLN A 95 -16.33 -15.40 -10.98
N ASN A 96 -16.52 -14.13 -10.66
CA ASN A 96 -16.20 -13.00 -11.54
C ASN A 96 -14.84 -12.35 -11.21
N ARG A 97 -14.17 -12.78 -10.12
CA ARG A 97 -12.89 -12.19 -9.70
C ARG A 97 -11.80 -12.33 -10.75
N LEU A 98 -11.64 -13.53 -11.35
CA LEU A 98 -10.68 -13.75 -12.43
C LEU A 98 -11.02 -12.93 -13.66
N LYS A 99 -12.29 -12.89 -14.06
CA LYS A 99 -12.74 -12.09 -15.21
C LYS A 99 -12.43 -10.60 -15.01
N PHE A 100 -12.59 -10.12 -13.77
CA PHE A 100 -12.24 -8.74 -13.43
C PHE A 100 -10.74 -8.51 -13.53
N ILE A 101 -9.89 -9.40 -12.97
CA ILE A 101 -8.42 -9.29 -13.06
C ILE A 101 -7.99 -9.25 -14.53
N VAL A 102 -8.47 -10.18 -15.35
CA VAL A 102 -8.11 -10.25 -16.78
C VAL A 102 -8.61 -9.01 -17.54
N GLY A 103 -9.84 -8.59 -17.32
CA GLY A 103 -10.41 -7.41 -17.97
C GLY A 103 -9.70 -6.10 -17.58
N SER A 104 -9.42 -5.93 -16.30
CA SER A 104 -8.66 -4.75 -15.79
C SER A 104 -7.23 -4.73 -16.32
N ALA A 105 -6.56 -5.88 -16.32
CA ALA A 105 -5.20 -5.98 -16.85
C ALA A 105 -5.15 -5.72 -18.37
N ALA A 106 -6.13 -6.26 -19.12
CA ALA A 106 -6.26 -6.01 -20.56
C ALA A 106 -6.54 -4.53 -20.86
N LEU A 107 -7.46 -3.89 -20.13
CA LEU A 107 -7.73 -2.46 -20.29
C LEU A 107 -6.50 -1.62 -19.95
N SER A 108 -5.75 -2.01 -18.91
CA SER A 108 -4.50 -1.35 -18.54
C SER A 108 -3.47 -1.44 -19.68
N GLU A 109 -3.27 -2.64 -20.25
CA GLU A 109 -2.32 -2.84 -21.34
C GLU A 109 -2.74 -2.08 -22.61
N VAL A 110 -4.01 -2.13 -22.98
CA VAL A 110 -4.54 -1.32 -24.09
C VAL A 110 -4.29 0.17 -23.86
N SER A 111 -4.44 0.63 -22.62
CA SER A 111 -4.16 2.03 -22.26
C SER A 111 -2.68 2.36 -22.44
N LEU A 112 -1.75 1.47 -22.04
CA LEU A 112 -0.32 1.67 -22.23
C LEU A 112 0.09 1.66 -23.70
N LEU A 113 -0.50 0.78 -24.50
CA LEU A 113 -0.33 0.79 -25.97
C LEU A 113 -0.87 2.09 -26.59
N THR A 114 -2.02 2.56 -26.12
CA THR A 114 -2.58 3.85 -26.57
C THR A 114 -1.66 5.01 -26.19
N PHE A 115 -1.06 4.98 -24.99
CA PHE A 115 -0.08 5.97 -24.55
C PHE A 115 1.15 6.01 -25.47
N ALA A 116 1.59 4.85 -25.97
CA ALA A 116 2.73 4.75 -26.89
C ALA A 116 2.39 5.20 -28.32
N LEU A 117 1.19 4.92 -28.80
CA LEU A 117 0.78 5.13 -30.21
C LEU A 117 0.24 6.54 -30.48
N VAL A 118 -0.44 7.13 -29.50
CA VAL A 118 -1.04 8.47 -29.64
C VAL A 118 0.01 9.52 -29.34
N PRO A 119 0.18 10.56 -30.20
CA PRO A 119 1.14 11.62 -29.93
C PRO A 119 0.72 12.49 -28.73
N ALA A 120 1.72 13.03 -28.01
CA ALA A 120 1.48 14.04 -26.99
C ALA A 120 0.82 15.29 -27.64
N PRO A 121 -0.07 16.01 -26.93
CA PRO A 121 -0.46 15.81 -25.53
C PRO A 121 -1.66 14.87 -25.34
N LEU A 122 -2.27 14.33 -26.37
CA LEU A 122 -3.52 13.56 -26.26
C LEU A 122 -3.32 12.20 -25.57
N ASN A 123 -2.13 11.65 -25.60
CA ASN A 123 -1.79 10.37 -24.98
C ASN A 123 -1.94 10.36 -23.44
N ILE A 124 -1.94 11.52 -22.78
CA ILE A 124 -2.13 11.60 -21.32
C ILE A 124 -3.45 10.95 -20.85
N PHE A 125 -4.51 11.06 -21.65
CA PHE A 125 -5.81 10.47 -21.32
C PHE A 125 -5.77 8.93 -21.25
N ALA A 126 -4.84 8.31 -21.94
CA ALA A 126 -4.64 6.87 -21.83
C ALA A 126 -4.24 6.46 -20.41
N LEU A 127 -3.42 7.26 -19.73
CA LEU A 127 -3.02 6.97 -18.34
C LEU A 127 -4.15 7.18 -17.33
N PHE A 128 -5.16 8.00 -17.63
CA PHE A 128 -6.39 8.01 -16.83
C PHE A 128 -7.06 6.64 -16.82
N PHE A 129 -7.23 6.02 -17.99
CA PHE A 129 -7.82 4.68 -18.08
C PHE A 129 -6.94 3.59 -17.49
N ASN A 130 -5.60 3.73 -17.58
CA ASN A 130 -4.68 2.86 -16.88
C ASN A 130 -4.90 2.92 -15.36
N GLY A 131 -4.92 4.11 -14.77
CA GLY A 131 -5.22 4.31 -13.35
C GLY A 131 -6.59 3.76 -12.96
N LEU A 132 -7.63 4.07 -13.75
CA LEU A 132 -9.00 3.64 -13.52
C LEU A 132 -9.12 2.10 -13.52
N SER A 133 -8.44 1.40 -14.42
CA SER A 133 -8.48 -0.05 -14.52
C SER A 133 -7.84 -0.76 -13.33
N LEU A 134 -6.79 -0.17 -12.75
CA LEU A 134 -5.97 -0.82 -11.73
C LEU A 134 -6.34 -0.46 -10.29
N GLY A 135 -7.11 0.63 -10.06
CA GLY A 135 -7.38 1.13 -8.71
C GLY A 135 -8.13 0.17 -7.78
N CYS A 136 -8.90 -0.78 -8.33
CA CYS A 136 -9.62 -1.79 -7.55
C CYS A 136 -8.83 -3.10 -7.34
N MET A 137 -7.68 -3.29 -8.00
CA MET A 137 -6.99 -4.57 -8.07
C MET A 137 -6.54 -5.10 -6.71
N TRP A 138 -6.09 -4.21 -5.81
CA TRP A 138 -5.71 -4.61 -4.46
C TRP A 138 -6.86 -5.31 -3.73
N GLY A 139 -8.05 -4.72 -3.74
CA GLY A 139 -9.22 -5.28 -3.07
C GLY A 139 -9.69 -6.60 -3.70
N VAL A 140 -9.61 -6.71 -5.02
CA VAL A 140 -9.99 -7.95 -5.72
C VAL A 140 -9.00 -9.08 -5.40
N ILE A 141 -7.68 -8.82 -5.45
CA ILE A 141 -6.66 -9.81 -5.08
C ILE A 141 -6.82 -10.21 -3.60
N PHE A 142 -6.97 -9.22 -2.71
CA PHE A 142 -7.17 -9.48 -1.29
C PHE A 142 -8.41 -10.31 -1.00
N SER A 143 -9.48 -10.17 -1.79
CA SER A 143 -10.70 -10.94 -1.62
C SER A 143 -10.52 -12.47 -1.73
N PHE A 144 -9.46 -12.95 -2.40
CA PHE A 144 -9.12 -14.38 -2.44
C PHE A 144 -8.49 -14.88 -1.13
N LEU A 145 -7.88 -13.97 -0.37
CA LEU A 145 -7.13 -14.27 0.86
C LEU A 145 -7.99 -14.15 2.10
N GLU A 146 -9.04 -13.36 2.00
CA GLU A 146 -9.88 -12.93 3.10
C GLU A 146 -10.72 -14.06 3.72
N GLY A 147 -11.01 -13.92 5.04
CA GLY A 147 -11.90 -14.80 5.77
C GLY A 147 -11.26 -16.12 6.23
N ARG A 148 -9.96 -16.08 6.54
CA ARG A 148 -9.16 -17.21 7.05
C ARG A 148 -8.46 -16.82 8.34
N ARG A 149 -8.05 -17.81 9.15
CA ARG A 149 -7.25 -17.57 10.36
C ARG A 149 -5.90 -16.92 10.06
N THR A 150 -5.37 -17.14 8.86
CA THR A 150 -4.10 -16.60 8.37
C THR A 150 -4.24 -15.28 7.61
N THR A 151 -5.43 -14.66 7.60
CA THR A 151 -5.70 -13.42 6.85
C THR A 151 -4.75 -12.29 7.22
N ASP A 152 -4.39 -12.15 8.50
CA ASP A 152 -3.50 -11.09 8.99
C ASP A 152 -2.09 -11.19 8.40
N ILE A 153 -1.54 -12.40 8.36
CA ILE A 153 -0.23 -12.66 7.75
C ILE A 153 -0.30 -12.40 6.24
N LEU A 154 -1.37 -12.83 5.59
CA LEU A 154 -1.57 -12.62 4.16
C LEU A 154 -1.77 -11.14 3.82
N ALA A 155 -2.47 -10.38 4.66
CA ALA A 155 -2.61 -8.93 4.55
C ALA A 155 -1.25 -8.22 4.69
N SER A 156 -0.43 -8.67 5.64
CA SER A 156 0.93 -8.14 5.82
C SER A 156 1.81 -8.40 4.59
N ILE A 157 1.78 -9.62 4.03
CA ILE A 157 2.51 -9.97 2.80
C ILE A 157 2.05 -9.08 1.63
N MET A 158 0.73 -8.89 1.46
CA MET A 158 0.21 -7.98 0.43
C MET A 158 0.59 -6.51 0.68
N GLY A 159 0.52 -6.05 1.95
CA GLY A 159 0.92 -4.69 2.29
C GLY A 159 2.36 -4.41 1.92
N VAL A 160 3.27 -5.31 2.30
CA VAL A 160 4.70 -5.18 2.03
C VAL A 160 5.04 -5.33 0.54
N SER A 161 4.21 -6.05 -0.23
CA SER A 161 4.40 -6.15 -1.69
C SER A 161 4.33 -4.79 -2.39
N MET A 162 3.64 -3.79 -1.81
CA MET A 162 3.58 -2.44 -2.37
C MET A 162 4.97 -1.79 -2.44
N ALA A 163 5.76 -1.89 -1.39
CA ALA A 163 7.12 -1.34 -1.34
C ALA A 163 8.04 -2.03 -2.35
N LEU A 164 8.12 -3.37 -2.30
CA LEU A 164 8.94 -4.15 -3.23
C LEU A 164 8.58 -3.89 -4.69
N SER A 165 7.30 -3.84 -5.00
CA SER A 165 6.80 -3.79 -6.37
C SER A 165 7.11 -2.45 -7.06
N SER A 166 7.16 -1.36 -6.30
CA SER A 166 7.49 -0.03 -6.82
C SER A 166 8.92 -0.01 -7.36
N GLY A 167 9.89 -0.46 -6.57
CA GLY A 167 11.29 -0.52 -6.97
C GLY A 167 11.54 -1.47 -8.14
N VAL A 168 10.88 -2.65 -8.14
CA VAL A 168 10.98 -3.60 -9.26
C VAL A 168 10.44 -3.00 -10.54
N ALA A 169 9.26 -2.38 -10.53
CA ALA A 169 8.66 -1.76 -11.71
C ALA A 169 9.56 -0.65 -12.28
N LYS A 170 10.14 0.18 -11.41
CA LYS A 170 11.08 1.23 -11.81
C LYS A 170 12.37 0.67 -12.37
N SER A 171 12.95 -0.34 -11.72
CA SER A 171 14.16 -1.00 -12.22
C SER A 171 13.96 -1.63 -13.60
N LEU A 172 12.80 -2.26 -13.84
CA LEU A 172 12.43 -2.76 -15.17
C LEU A 172 12.31 -1.62 -16.20
N GLY A 173 11.72 -0.48 -15.79
CA GLY A 173 11.65 0.73 -16.61
C GLY A 173 13.02 1.24 -17.03
N LEU A 174 13.92 1.45 -16.05
CA LEU A 174 15.28 1.89 -16.31
C LEU A 174 16.09 0.89 -17.16
N TYR A 175 15.92 -0.41 -16.91
CA TYR A 175 16.54 -1.45 -17.72
C TYR A 175 16.07 -1.38 -19.19
N ALA A 176 14.75 -1.19 -19.40
CA ALA A 176 14.22 -1.05 -20.75
C ALA A 176 14.72 0.23 -21.46
N LEU A 177 14.83 1.34 -20.74
CA LEU A 177 15.34 2.61 -21.29
C LEU A 177 16.83 2.53 -21.58
N HIS A 178 17.67 2.13 -20.60
CA HIS A 178 19.11 2.24 -20.68
C HIS A 178 19.78 1.05 -21.39
N THR A 179 19.23 -0.16 -21.24
CA THR A 179 19.85 -1.39 -21.80
C THR A 179 19.20 -1.80 -23.11
N LEU A 180 17.86 -1.75 -23.19
CA LEU A 180 17.15 -2.12 -24.41
C LEU A 180 16.92 -0.93 -25.35
N HIS A 181 17.25 0.30 -24.91
CA HIS A 181 17.10 1.54 -25.67
C HIS A 181 15.67 1.75 -26.21
N VAL A 182 14.66 1.32 -25.43
CA VAL A 182 13.25 1.53 -25.76
C VAL A 182 12.89 2.99 -25.43
N SER A 183 12.08 3.64 -26.25
CA SER A 183 11.65 5.01 -25.98
C SER A 183 10.77 5.10 -24.73
N GLU A 184 10.75 6.26 -24.06
CA GLU A 184 9.99 6.53 -22.86
C GLU A 184 8.49 6.23 -22.99
N PHE A 185 7.93 6.44 -24.18
CA PHE A 185 6.52 6.17 -24.48
C PHE A 185 6.21 4.68 -24.67
N TRP A 186 7.13 3.92 -25.28
CA TRP A 186 6.93 2.48 -25.53
C TRP A 186 7.32 1.60 -24.35
N MET A 187 8.18 2.08 -23.46
CA MET A 187 8.71 1.32 -22.33
C MET A 187 7.59 0.78 -21.41
N PRO A 188 6.55 1.56 -21.02
CA PRO A 188 5.48 1.05 -20.19
C PRO A 188 4.67 -0.07 -20.86
N ALA A 189 4.38 0.06 -22.16
CA ALA A 189 3.66 -0.97 -22.93
C ALA A 189 4.48 -2.25 -23.09
N LEU A 190 5.79 -2.16 -23.31
CA LEU A 190 6.67 -3.33 -23.39
C LEU A 190 6.67 -4.14 -22.08
N ILE A 191 6.79 -3.46 -20.95
CA ILE A 191 6.76 -4.11 -19.63
C ILE A 191 5.37 -4.67 -19.34
N GLY A 192 4.32 -3.94 -19.70
CA GLY A 192 2.94 -4.37 -19.59
C GLY A 192 2.63 -5.62 -20.40
N ALA A 193 3.13 -5.71 -21.62
CA ALA A 193 2.96 -6.89 -22.49
C ALA A 193 3.53 -8.17 -21.88
N VAL A 194 4.59 -8.07 -21.09
CA VAL A 194 5.14 -9.21 -20.32
C VAL A 194 4.35 -9.45 -19.03
N ALA A 195 3.96 -8.39 -18.33
CA ALA A 195 3.27 -8.49 -17.05
C ALA A 195 1.82 -9.00 -17.22
N PHE A 196 1.13 -8.61 -18.28
CA PHE A 196 -0.26 -8.97 -18.53
C PHE A 196 -0.54 -10.49 -18.53
N PRO A 197 0.14 -11.31 -19.37
CA PRO A 197 -0.09 -12.77 -19.37
C PRO A 197 0.30 -13.43 -18.06
N LEU A 198 1.36 -12.94 -17.39
CA LEU A 198 1.78 -13.43 -16.09
C LEU A 198 0.74 -13.12 -15.00
N LEU A 199 0.12 -11.94 -15.03
CA LEU A 199 -0.95 -11.57 -14.10
C LEU A 199 -2.20 -12.42 -14.33
N CYS A 200 -2.55 -12.70 -15.58
CA CYS A 200 -3.65 -13.61 -15.92
C CYS A 200 -3.40 -15.02 -15.37
N LEU A 201 -2.17 -15.53 -15.52
CA LEU A 201 -1.75 -16.83 -14.97
C LEU A 201 -1.80 -16.83 -13.44
N ALA A 202 -1.24 -15.82 -12.78
CA ALA A 202 -1.26 -15.68 -11.33
C ALA A 202 -2.70 -15.59 -10.80
N GLY A 203 -3.57 -14.81 -11.45
CA GLY A 203 -5.00 -14.73 -11.14
C GLY A 203 -5.71 -16.09 -11.29
N TRP A 204 -5.38 -16.85 -12.33
CA TRP A 204 -5.89 -18.21 -12.51
C TRP A 204 -5.42 -19.16 -11.39
N VAL A 205 -4.15 -19.10 -11.01
CA VAL A 205 -3.60 -19.86 -9.87
C VAL A 205 -4.34 -19.52 -8.58
N MET A 206 -4.67 -18.24 -8.34
CA MET A 206 -5.45 -17.84 -7.17
C MET A 206 -6.85 -18.46 -7.14
N THR A 207 -7.48 -18.74 -8.30
CA THR A 207 -8.78 -19.44 -8.33
C THR A 207 -8.70 -20.89 -7.83
N LYS A 208 -7.50 -21.46 -7.79
CA LYS A 208 -7.25 -22.83 -7.32
C LYS A 208 -7.04 -22.93 -5.81
N LEU A 209 -6.96 -21.78 -5.12
CA LEU A 209 -6.83 -21.78 -3.66
C LEU A 209 -7.99 -22.54 -2.99
N PRO A 210 -7.72 -23.37 -1.97
CA PRO A 210 -8.76 -24.11 -1.26
C PRO A 210 -9.76 -23.14 -0.63
N ARG A 211 -11.01 -23.55 -0.48
CA ARG A 211 -12.04 -22.75 0.19
C ARG A 211 -11.73 -22.61 1.68
N PRO A 212 -12.20 -21.54 2.38
CA PRO A 212 -12.10 -21.43 3.82
C PRO A 212 -12.68 -22.66 4.52
N THR A 213 -12.00 -23.15 5.54
CA THR A 213 -12.44 -24.30 6.35
C THR A 213 -13.52 -23.90 7.35
N ALA A 214 -14.21 -24.88 7.96
CA ALA A 214 -15.17 -24.60 9.03
C ALA A 214 -14.51 -23.87 10.22
N ALA A 215 -13.23 -24.19 10.52
CA ALA A 215 -12.45 -23.51 11.55
C ALA A 215 -12.14 -22.05 11.17
N ASP A 216 -11.87 -21.77 9.90
CA ASP A 216 -11.70 -20.40 9.41
C ASP A 216 -12.99 -19.59 9.55
N ILE A 217 -14.14 -20.21 9.23
CA ILE A 217 -15.45 -19.56 9.32
C ILE A 217 -15.80 -19.30 10.79
N ALA A 218 -15.51 -20.23 11.69
CA ALA A 218 -15.76 -20.08 13.12
C ALA A 218 -14.85 -19.00 13.78
N SER A 219 -13.65 -18.79 13.25
CA SER A 219 -12.71 -17.76 13.74
C SER A 219 -13.00 -16.35 13.19
N ARG A 220 -13.96 -16.21 12.28
CA ARG A 220 -14.33 -14.88 11.76
C ARG A 220 -14.95 -14.02 12.85
N SER A 221 -14.35 -12.86 13.11
CA SER A 221 -15.07 -11.80 13.80
C SER A 221 -16.26 -11.35 12.94
N GLU A 222 -17.44 -11.23 13.52
CA GLU A 222 -18.58 -10.66 12.81
C GLU A 222 -18.23 -9.27 12.29
N ARG A 223 -18.28 -9.12 10.96
CA ARG A 223 -18.14 -7.81 10.35
C ARG A 223 -19.42 -7.01 10.58
N VAL A 224 -19.40 -6.19 11.59
CA VAL A 224 -20.48 -5.25 11.85
C VAL A 224 -20.31 -4.06 10.91
N THR A 225 -21.25 -3.87 9.99
CA THR A 225 -21.32 -2.65 9.18
C THR A 225 -21.80 -1.51 10.07
N LEU A 226 -20.92 -0.56 10.36
CA LEU A 226 -21.28 0.64 11.07
C LEU A 226 -22.19 1.52 10.20
N ASN A 227 -23.28 2.00 10.75
CA ASN A 227 -24.08 3.03 10.12
C ASN A 227 -23.40 4.41 10.20
N ALA A 228 -23.91 5.41 9.49
CA ALA A 228 -23.29 6.74 9.42
C ALA A 228 -23.20 7.42 10.80
N ARG A 229 -24.18 7.20 11.68
CA ARG A 229 -24.22 7.79 13.04
C ARG A 229 -23.17 7.14 13.94
N GLU A 230 -23.05 5.81 13.90
CA GLU A 230 -22.04 5.05 14.65
C GLU A 230 -20.61 5.41 14.23
N ARG A 231 -20.38 5.58 12.92
CA ARG A 231 -19.09 6.08 12.40
C ARG A 231 -18.76 7.46 12.94
N MET A 232 -19.74 8.38 12.95
CA MET A 232 -19.53 9.73 13.47
C MET A 232 -19.28 9.74 14.99
N GLN A 233 -19.97 8.90 15.76
CA GLN A 233 -19.73 8.77 17.21
C GLN A 233 -18.33 8.22 17.50
N LEU A 234 -17.89 7.21 16.74
CA LEU A 234 -16.53 6.67 16.82
C LEU A 234 -15.49 7.74 16.54
N PHE A 235 -15.69 8.50 15.45
CA PHE A 235 -14.81 9.61 15.09
C PHE A 235 -14.72 10.65 16.19
N ARG A 236 -15.86 11.09 16.75
CA ARG A 236 -15.89 12.07 17.84
C ARG A 236 -15.18 11.58 19.10
N ARG A 237 -15.35 10.30 19.44
CA ARG A 237 -14.74 9.71 20.64
C ARG A 237 -13.21 9.67 20.57
N PHE A 238 -12.65 9.34 19.40
CA PHE A 238 -11.22 9.19 19.18
C PHE A 238 -10.64 10.34 18.32
N MET A 239 -11.39 11.44 18.17
CA MET A 239 -11.05 12.55 17.27
C MET A 239 -9.60 13.03 17.40
N PRO A 240 -9.04 13.29 18.59
CA PRO A 240 -7.69 13.85 18.69
C PRO A 240 -6.63 12.91 18.10
N VAL A 241 -6.69 11.62 18.43
CA VAL A 241 -5.72 10.65 17.92
C VAL A 241 -5.96 10.31 16.46
N LEU A 242 -7.21 10.15 16.03
CA LEU A 242 -7.54 9.86 14.63
C LEU A 242 -7.15 11.02 13.72
N LEU A 243 -7.34 12.27 14.15
CA LEU A 243 -6.94 13.44 13.38
C LEU A 243 -5.41 13.47 13.19
N MET A 244 -4.64 13.29 14.28
CA MET A 244 -3.18 13.20 14.19
C MET A 244 -2.73 12.10 13.23
N LEU A 245 -3.32 10.90 13.35
CA LEU A 245 -2.97 9.77 12.51
C LEU A 245 -3.36 9.97 11.03
N PHE A 246 -4.50 10.60 10.76
CA PHE A 246 -4.95 10.86 9.39
C PHE A 246 -4.09 11.92 8.71
N ILE A 247 -3.72 12.99 9.42
CA ILE A 247 -2.81 14.00 8.89
C ILE A 247 -1.40 13.39 8.69
N ALA A 248 -0.91 12.60 9.65
CA ALA A 248 0.36 11.90 9.50
C ALA A 248 0.36 10.97 8.27
N ASN A 249 -0.72 10.17 8.09
CA ASN A 249 -0.82 9.30 6.93
C ASN A 249 -0.95 10.06 5.61
N LEU A 250 -1.65 11.19 5.59
CA LEU A 250 -1.69 12.08 4.41
C LEU A 250 -0.29 12.51 4.03
N LEU A 251 0.49 13.03 4.99
CA LEU A 251 1.85 13.50 4.75
C LEU A 251 2.78 12.36 4.33
N LEU A 252 2.66 11.18 4.95
CA LEU A 252 3.42 9.98 4.57
C LEU A 252 3.09 9.52 3.15
N THR A 253 1.80 9.50 2.78
CA THR A 253 1.37 9.13 1.43
C THR A 253 1.95 10.08 0.40
N VAL A 254 1.88 11.39 0.66
CA VAL A 254 2.46 12.42 -0.20
C VAL A 254 3.97 12.21 -0.36
N GLN A 255 4.71 12.03 0.75
CA GLN A 255 6.16 11.82 0.72
C GLN A 255 6.53 10.57 -0.08
N ARG A 256 5.79 9.48 0.13
CA ARG A 256 5.99 8.22 -0.56
C ARG A 256 5.69 8.33 -2.05
N ASP A 257 4.56 8.90 -2.43
CA ASP A 257 4.16 9.01 -3.83
C ASP A 257 5.13 9.88 -4.62
N ILE A 258 5.59 11.02 -4.04
CA ILE A 258 6.60 11.87 -4.68
C ILE A 258 7.92 11.11 -4.84
N LYS A 259 8.37 10.37 -3.81
CA LYS A 259 9.55 9.51 -3.94
C LYS A 259 9.34 8.47 -5.05
N GLU A 260 8.22 7.79 -5.06
CA GLU A 260 7.97 6.73 -6.03
C GLU A 260 7.86 7.24 -7.47
N ASP A 261 7.25 8.39 -7.70
CA ASP A 261 6.95 8.86 -9.04
C ASP A 261 8.03 9.78 -9.63
N PHE A 262 8.76 10.51 -8.77
CA PHE A 262 9.71 11.54 -9.19
C PHE A 262 11.16 11.30 -8.79
N ILE A 263 11.50 10.11 -8.25
CA ILE A 263 12.86 9.84 -7.78
C ILE A 263 13.93 10.03 -8.88
N VAL A 264 13.59 9.73 -10.13
CA VAL A 264 14.51 9.92 -11.27
C VAL A 264 14.80 11.39 -11.57
N CYS A 265 13.92 12.31 -11.13
CA CYS A 265 14.14 13.75 -11.19
C CYS A 265 14.84 14.28 -9.91
N ILE A 266 14.93 13.48 -8.85
CA ILE A 266 15.50 13.85 -7.55
C ILE A 266 16.97 13.46 -7.46
N ILE A 267 17.35 12.31 -8.05
CA ILE A 267 18.72 11.81 -8.05
C ILE A 267 19.20 11.58 -9.48
N ASP A 268 20.50 11.69 -9.68
CA ASP A 268 21.12 11.28 -10.93
C ASP A 268 21.06 9.75 -11.09
N VAL A 269 20.13 9.27 -11.93
CA VAL A 269 19.92 7.83 -12.17
C VAL A 269 21.09 7.18 -12.90
N HIS A 270 21.93 7.95 -13.60
CA HIS A 270 23.12 7.44 -14.27
C HIS A 270 24.24 7.08 -13.28
N SER A 271 24.19 7.65 -12.06
CA SER A 271 25.14 7.36 -10.97
C SER A 271 24.84 6.06 -10.24
N VAL A 272 23.67 5.46 -10.47
CA VAL A 272 23.22 4.22 -9.80
C VAL A 272 22.86 3.13 -10.81
N SER A 273 22.99 1.87 -10.39
CA SER A 273 22.55 0.74 -11.22
C SER A 273 21.06 0.79 -11.48
N SER A 274 20.60 0.42 -12.68
CA SER A 274 19.16 0.28 -13.00
C SER A 274 18.41 -0.64 -12.03
N TRP A 275 19.10 -1.60 -11.41
CA TRP A 275 18.53 -2.52 -10.42
C TRP A 275 18.59 -2.01 -8.97
N ALA A 276 19.20 -0.84 -8.73
CA ALA A 276 19.37 -0.28 -7.37
C ALA A 276 18.04 -0.14 -6.65
N PHE A 277 16.99 0.32 -7.32
CA PHE A 277 15.67 0.49 -6.73
C PHE A 277 15.06 -0.84 -6.27
N ALA A 278 15.16 -1.89 -7.10
CA ALA A 278 14.67 -3.21 -6.73
C ALA A 278 15.42 -3.80 -5.54
N TYR A 279 16.75 -3.64 -5.47
CA TYR A 279 17.54 -4.10 -4.33
C TYR A 279 17.22 -3.34 -3.06
N ILE A 280 17.12 -2.01 -3.13
CA ILE A 280 16.86 -1.16 -1.97
C ILE A 280 15.48 -1.45 -1.39
N ASP A 281 14.46 -1.44 -2.24
CA ASP A 281 13.09 -1.73 -1.83
C ASP A 281 12.95 -3.19 -1.37
N GLY A 282 13.69 -4.12 -1.99
CA GLY A 282 13.74 -5.53 -1.59
C GLY A 282 14.32 -5.72 -0.19
N ILE A 283 15.46 -5.10 0.12
CA ILE A 283 16.10 -5.19 1.44
C ILE A 283 15.20 -4.51 2.49
N ALA A 284 14.69 -3.30 2.20
CA ALA A 284 13.77 -2.60 3.09
C ALA A 284 12.52 -3.45 3.39
N THR A 285 11.94 -4.08 2.36
CA THR A 285 10.81 -5.00 2.47
C THR A 285 11.09 -6.18 3.40
N LEU A 286 12.25 -6.84 3.25
CA LEU A 286 12.63 -7.98 4.10
C LEU A 286 12.80 -7.56 5.57
N VAL A 287 13.43 -6.41 5.83
CA VAL A 287 13.57 -5.87 7.18
C VAL A 287 12.20 -5.56 7.78
N LEU A 288 11.31 -4.91 7.02
CA LEU A 288 9.95 -4.57 7.46
C LEU A 288 9.11 -5.82 7.75
N LEU A 289 9.19 -6.86 6.91
CA LEU A 289 8.55 -8.15 7.19
C LEU A 289 9.03 -8.75 8.50
N GLY A 290 10.33 -8.69 8.78
CA GLY A 290 10.90 -9.13 10.05
C GLY A 290 10.33 -8.35 11.24
N VAL A 291 10.25 -7.02 11.14
CA VAL A 291 9.66 -6.16 12.18
C VAL A 291 8.19 -6.51 12.40
N PHE A 292 7.39 -6.65 11.35
CA PHE A 292 5.97 -6.97 11.47
C PHE A 292 5.74 -8.40 11.98
N ALA A 293 6.59 -9.37 11.60
CA ALA A 293 6.55 -10.70 12.16
C ALA A 293 6.80 -10.70 13.68
N VAL A 294 7.80 -9.93 14.16
CA VAL A 294 8.04 -9.75 15.59
C VAL A 294 6.85 -9.06 16.27
N MET A 295 6.28 -8.01 15.67
CA MET A 295 5.11 -7.32 16.21
C MET A 295 3.88 -8.22 16.31
N SER A 296 3.70 -9.18 15.41
CA SER A 296 2.58 -10.13 15.45
C SER A 296 2.63 -11.07 16.67
N THR A 297 3.84 -11.34 17.21
CA THR A 297 4.02 -12.17 18.42
C THR A 297 3.65 -11.47 19.72
N VAL A 298 3.55 -10.13 19.71
CA VAL A 298 3.20 -9.34 20.90
C VAL A 298 1.72 -9.47 21.20
N LYS A 299 1.39 -10.12 22.31
CA LYS A 299 -0.01 -10.41 22.73
C LYS A 299 -0.81 -9.15 23.11
N SER A 300 -0.15 -8.14 23.66
CA SER A 300 -0.82 -6.90 24.12
C SER A 300 -1.03 -5.92 22.99
N HIS A 301 -2.27 -5.67 22.59
CA HIS A 301 -2.64 -4.72 21.55
C HIS A 301 -2.10 -3.31 21.82
N LEU A 302 -2.23 -2.81 23.07
CA LEU A 302 -1.74 -1.51 23.46
C LEU A 302 -0.21 -1.41 23.34
N LYS A 303 0.53 -2.43 23.80
CA LYS A 303 2.01 -2.44 23.66
C LYS A 303 2.41 -2.42 22.19
N THR A 304 1.76 -3.21 21.35
CA THR A 304 2.02 -3.20 19.89
C THR A 304 1.79 -1.82 19.29
N LEU A 305 0.67 -1.15 19.62
CA LEU A 305 0.39 0.21 19.14
C LEU A 305 1.45 1.21 19.58
N CYS A 306 1.86 1.17 20.85
CA CYS A 306 2.89 2.06 21.38
C CYS A 306 4.25 1.82 20.69
N ILE A 307 4.63 0.56 20.46
CA ILE A 307 5.89 0.23 19.77
C ILE A 307 5.83 0.74 18.32
N LEU A 308 4.74 0.48 17.59
CA LEU A 308 4.58 0.93 16.21
C LEU A 308 4.67 2.46 16.10
N LEU A 309 3.98 3.20 16.98
CA LEU A 309 4.05 4.66 17.03
C LEU A 309 5.45 5.17 17.38
N GLY A 310 6.13 4.51 18.31
CA GLY A 310 7.49 4.87 18.71
C GLY A 310 8.50 4.65 17.57
N VAL A 311 8.43 3.50 16.90
CA VAL A 311 9.30 3.19 15.75
C VAL A 311 8.99 4.11 14.57
N SER A 312 7.72 4.41 14.31
CA SER A 312 7.32 5.37 13.28
C SER A 312 7.84 6.78 13.59
N ALA A 313 7.74 7.22 14.83
CA ALA A 313 8.28 8.52 15.27
C ALA A 313 9.81 8.58 15.08
N ALA A 314 10.53 7.51 15.47
CA ALA A 314 11.98 7.42 15.29
C ALA A 314 12.36 7.42 13.79
N GLY A 315 11.63 6.70 12.94
CA GLY A 315 11.82 6.71 11.48
C GLY A 315 11.63 8.12 10.90
N MET A 316 10.58 8.84 11.33
CA MET A 316 10.33 10.20 10.85
C MET A 316 11.36 11.21 11.37
N ALA A 317 11.85 11.06 12.59
CA ALA A 317 12.95 11.86 13.10
C ALA A 317 14.24 11.62 12.29
N ALA A 318 14.53 10.36 11.96
CA ALA A 318 15.67 10.00 11.09
C ALA A 318 15.51 10.59 9.67
N LEU A 319 14.32 10.55 9.09
CA LEU A 319 14.01 11.17 7.79
C LEU A 319 14.32 12.69 7.82
N ALA A 320 13.81 13.39 8.84
CA ALA A 320 14.06 14.82 9.02
C ALA A 320 15.56 15.13 9.23
N PHE A 321 16.25 14.32 10.01
CA PHE A 321 17.69 14.48 10.27
C PHE A 321 18.52 14.28 8.99
N VAL A 322 18.26 13.23 8.23
CA VAL A 322 18.93 12.95 6.94
C VAL A 322 18.67 14.10 5.95
N GLY A 323 17.42 14.59 5.87
CA GLY A 323 17.09 15.76 5.07
C GLY A 323 17.87 17.01 5.50
N ALA A 324 17.88 17.33 6.79
CA ALA A 324 18.55 18.52 7.33
C ALA A 324 20.08 18.47 7.21
N LYS A 325 20.69 17.30 7.23
CA LYS A 325 22.13 17.07 7.17
C LYS A 325 22.63 16.47 5.86
N HIS A 326 21.80 16.44 4.83
CA HIS A 326 22.11 15.77 3.55
C HIS A 326 23.49 16.18 2.99
N ALA A 327 23.77 17.48 2.89
CA ALA A 327 25.05 17.98 2.41
C ALA A 327 26.25 17.63 3.30
N ALA A 328 26.05 17.58 4.64
CA ALA A 328 27.11 17.28 5.61
C ALA A 328 27.42 15.79 5.74
N LEU A 329 26.42 14.92 5.48
CA LEU A 329 26.58 13.48 5.63
C LEU A 329 27.33 12.84 4.47
N SER A 330 27.42 13.51 3.32
CA SER A 330 28.09 12.98 2.09
C SER A 330 27.73 11.52 1.77
N MET A 331 26.45 11.16 1.97
CA MET A 331 25.99 9.77 1.83
C MET A 331 25.98 9.36 0.35
N PRO A 332 26.39 8.11 0.04
CA PRO A 332 26.14 7.55 -1.30
C PRO A 332 24.64 7.57 -1.63
N ALA A 333 24.29 7.79 -2.90
CA ALA A 333 22.89 7.85 -3.36
C ALA A 333 22.07 6.61 -2.95
N THR A 334 22.66 5.42 -3.00
CA THR A 334 22.04 4.17 -2.60
C THR A 334 21.71 4.10 -1.10
N ALA A 335 22.63 4.59 -0.24
CA ALA A 335 22.40 4.65 1.21
C ALA A 335 21.32 5.67 1.56
N TRP A 336 21.33 6.83 0.91
CA TRP A 336 20.30 7.85 1.05
C TRP A 336 18.93 7.32 0.63
N LEU A 337 18.85 6.66 -0.53
CA LEU A 337 17.63 6.02 -1.02
C LEU A 337 17.08 4.97 -0.04
N PHE A 338 17.97 4.11 0.49
CA PHE A 338 17.58 3.11 1.50
C PHE A 338 16.98 3.78 2.74
N MET A 339 17.64 4.81 3.27
CA MET A 339 17.14 5.54 4.44
C MET A 339 15.79 6.20 4.16
N GLN A 340 15.62 6.85 3.01
CA GLN A 340 14.34 7.43 2.60
C GLN A 340 13.24 6.37 2.53
N THR A 341 13.49 5.26 1.83
CA THR A 341 12.55 4.16 1.68
C THR A 341 12.18 3.57 3.05
N PHE A 342 13.18 3.19 3.84
CA PHE A 342 12.94 2.52 5.12
C PHE A 342 12.19 3.41 6.12
N CYS A 343 12.59 4.68 6.26
CA CYS A 343 11.96 5.61 7.20
C CYS A 343 10.50 5.91 6.82
N ILE A 344 10.20 6.04 5.54
CA ILE A 344 8.82 6.25 5.07
C ILE A 344 7.99 4.98 5.26
N ASP A 345 8.50 3.84 4.79
CA ASP A 345 7.72 2.61 4.72
C ASP A 345 7.48 1.98 6.09
N ILE A 346 8.39 2.13 7.07
CA ILE A 346 8.16 1.65 8.44
C ILE A 346 6.93 2.33 9.07
N ALA A 347 6.73 3.61 8.81
CA ALA A 347 5.56 4.33 9.29
C ALA A 347 4.34 4.05 8.44
N TYR A 348 4.43 4.18 7.11
CA TYR A 348 3.32 4.02 6.18
C TYR A 348 2.70 2.61 6.23
N LEU A 349 3.52 1.57 6.08
CA LEU A 349 3.03 0.19 6.07
C LEU A 349 2.51 -0.27 7.42
N SER A 350 2.96 0.31 8.54
CA SER A 350 2.39 0.05 9.85
C SER A 350 0.89 0.35 9.88
N PHE A 351 0.44 1.44 9.26
CA PHE A 351 -0.98 1.80 9.16
C PHE A 351 -1.74 0.90 8.19
N GLN A 352 -1.12 0.54 7.08
CA GLN A 352 -1.75 -0.28 6.04
C GLN A 352 -1.91 -1.77 6.44
N THR A 353 -1.20 -2.23 7.49
CA THR A 353 -1.17 -3.64 7.85
C THR A 353 -1.73 -3.93 9.24
N ILE A 354 -1.07 -3.49 10.30
CA ILE A 354 -1.31 -3.98 11.68
C ILE A 354 -2.01 -2.94 12.55
N PHE A 355 -1.75 -1.64 12.33
CA PHE A 355 -2.13 -0.60 13.29
C PHE A 355 -3.63 -0.54 13.56
N PHE A 356 -4.47 -0.38 12.52
CA PHE A 356 -5.90 -0.22 12.71
C PHE A 356 -6.59 -1.47 13.24
N GLU A 357 -6.07 -2.64 12.91
CA GLU A 357 -6.55 -3.90 13.47
C GLU A 357 -6.31 -3.96 14.98
N ARG A 358 -5.07 -3.65 15.41
CA ARG A 358 -4.73 -3.59 16.83
C ARG A 358 -5.46 -2.47 17.56
N PHE A 359 -5.73 -1.35 16.91
CA PHE A 359 -6.49 -0.23 17.45
C PHE A 359 -7.94 -0.63 17.72
N ILE A 360 -8.61 -1.26 16.76
CA ILE A 360 -9.98 -1.76 16.90
C ILE A 360 -10.05 -2.78 18.02
N ALA A 361 -9.11 -3.72 18.08
CA ALA A 361 -9.06 -4.74 19.13
C ALA A 361 -8.78 -4.16 20.52
N CYS A 362 -7.87 -3.17 20.63
CA CYS A 362 -7.51 -2.54 21.90
C CYS A 362 -8.69 -1.79 22.54
N PHE A 363 -9.46 -1.07 21.72
CA PHE A 363 -10.58 -0.27 22.22
C PHE A 363 -11.94 -0.95 22.06
N LYS A 364 -11.95 -2.26 21.69
CA LYS A 364 -13.16 -3.05 21.47
C LYS A 364 -14.19 -2.34 20.57
N ILE A 365 -13.69 -1.72 19.50
CA ILE A 365 -14.51 -0.95 18.57
C ILE A 365 -15.28 -1.93 17.69
N ARG A 366 -16.59 -1.80 17.60
CA ARG A 366 -17.40 -2.46 16.58
C ARG A 366 -17.16 -1.69 15.25
N GLY A 367 -16.35 -2.25 14.36
CA GLY A 367 -16.03 -1.53 13.11
C GLY A 367 -15.25 -2.39 12.13
N ASN A 368 -15.08 -1.86 10.92
CA ASN A 368 -14.33 -2.50 9.86
C ASN A 368 -13.00 -1.75 9.62
N VAL A 369 -11.87 -2.47 9.74
CA VAL A 369 -10.53 -1.95 9.44
C VAL A 369 -10.46 -1.33 8.04
N GLY A 370 -11.11 -1.98 7.06
CA GLY A 370 -11.14 -1.50 5.68
C GLY A 370 -11.69 -0.08 5.52
N PHE A 371 -12.64 0.33 6.36
CA PHE A 371 -13.15 1.71 6.34
C PHE A 371 -12.05 2.73 6.67
N PHE A 372 -11.24 2.47 7.69
CA PHE A 372 -10.13 3.35 8.05
C PHE A 372 -9.10 3.40 6.93
N ILE A 373 -8.66 2.25 6.41
CA ILE A 373 -7.66 2.15 5.36
C ILE A 373 -8.11 2.90 4.09
N ILE A 374 -9.34 2.67 3.63
CA ILE A 374 -9.85 3.35 2.42
C ILE A 374 -9.94 4.86 2.64
N THR A 375 -10.37 5.30 3.84
CA THR A 375 -10.49 6.72 4.14
C THR A 375 -9.13 7.41 4.16
N ILE A 376 -8.12 6.83 4.82
CA ILE A 376 -6.77 7.41 4.87
C ILE A 376 -6.09 7.41 3.50
N ASP A 377 -6.28 6.36 2.71
CA ASP A 377 -5.77 6.28 1.34
C ASP A 377 -6.36 7.38 0.45
N PHE A 378 -7.68 7.55 0.50
CA PHE A 378 -8.35 8.59 -0.28
C PHE A 378 -7.82 9.99 0.06
N ILE A 379 -7.73 10.29 1.37
CA ILE A 379 -7.20 11.57 1.85
C ILE A 379 -5.73 11.75 1.39
N GLY A 380 -4.93 10.69 1.46
CA GLY A 380 -3.53 10.68 1.02
C GLY A 380 -3.39 11.04 -0.45
N TYR A 381 -4.12 10.38 -1.34
CA TYR A 381 -4.06 10.67 -2.79
C TYR A 381 -4.56 12.07 -3.16
N VAL A 382 -5.59 12.58 -2.48
CA VAL A 382 -6.00 13.99 -2.65
C VAL A 382 -4.87 14.93 -2.23
N GLY A 383 -4.16 14.61 -1.14
CA GLY A 383 -2.98 15.35 -0.71
C GLY A 383 -1.85 15.33 -1.74
N THR A 384 -1.58 14.19 -2.35
CA THR A 384 -0.57 14.06 -3.42
C THR A 384 -0.93 14.93 -4.63
N LEU A 385 -2.20 14.90 -5.08
CA LEU A 385 -2.67 15.77 -6.16
C LEU A 385 -2.49 17.25 -5.82
N ALA A 386 -2.88 17.65 -4.60
CA ALA A 386 -2.74 19.04 -4.16
C ALA A 386 -1.27 19.49 -4.11
N LEU A 387 -0.36 18.62 -3.65
CA LEU A 387 1.07 18.93 -3.61
C LEU A 387 1.68 19.04 -5.01
N LEU A 388 1.32 18.14 -5.95
CA LEU A 388 1.79 18.23 -7.33
C LEU A 388 1.32 19.52 -7.99
N MET A 389 0.07 19.93 -7.77
CA MET A 389 -0.41 21.23 -8.24
C MET A 389 0.35 22.40 -7.60
N PHE A 390 0.62 22.32 -6.30
CA PHE A 390 1.41 23.33 -5.60
C PHE A 390 2.84 23.42 -6.14
N LYS A 391 3.50 22.26 -6.37
CA LYS A 391 4.86 22.23 -6.97
C LYS A 391 4.88 22.92 -8.33
N GLU A 392 3.88 22.65 -9.15
CA GLU A 392 3.82 23.18 -10.52
C GLU A 392 3.46 24.67 -10.54
N LEU A 393 2.45 25.10 -9.78
CA LEU A 393 1.94 26.48 -9.84
C LEU A 393 2.70 27.45 -8.94
N GLY A 394 3.24 26.98 -7.81
CA GLY A 394 3.85 27.82 -6.78
C GLY A 394 5.36 27.65 -6.63
N ALA A 395 5.92 26.53 -7.04
CA ALA A 395 7.32 26.16 -6.82
C ALA A 395 7.97 25.54 -8.07
N SER A 396 7.48 25.84 -9.27
CA SER A 396 8.00 25.29 -10.54
C SER A 396 9.48 25.59 -10.77
N HIS A 397 9.96 26.73 -10.29
CA HIS A 397 11.35 27.17 -10.36
C HIS A 397 12.29 26.46 -9.38
N VAL A 398 11.75 25.70 -8.41
CA VAL A 398 12.55 24.98 -7.40
C VAL A 398 12.92 23.60 -7.96
N ASP A 399 14.21 23.29 -7.91
CA ASP A 399 14.74 21.98 -8.29
C ASP A 399 14.10 20.85 -7.49
N TRP A 400 13.90 19.68 -8.14
CA TRP A 400 13.23 18.53 -7.51
C TRP A 400 13.97 17.99 -6.28
N ALA A 401 15.30 17.95 -6.32
CA ALA A 401 16.09 17.46 -5.19
C ALA A 401 15.97 18.39 -3.99
N VAL A 402 16.04 19.71 -4.21
CA VAL A 402 15.86 20.73 -3.18
C VAL A 402 14.45 20.67 -2.62
N PHE A 403 13.43 20.62 -3.48
CA PHE A 403 12.02 20.53 -3.06
C PHE A 403 11.75 19.28 -2.22
N TYR A 404 12.21 18.12 -2.69
CA TYR A 404 12.02 16.86 -1.97
C TYR A 404 12.73 16.85 -0.62
N ASN A 405 13.94 17.41 -0.56
CA ASN A 405 14.70 17.47 0.69
C ASN A 405 14.00 18.36 1.73
N GLN A 406 13.52 19.54 1.34
CA GLN A 406 12.76 20.45 2.22
C GLN A 406 11.45 19.77 2.68
N MET A 407 10.76 19.08 1.77
CA MET A 407 9.56 18.32 2.09
C MET A 407 9.86 17.19 3.09
N SER A 408 10.96 16.46 2.94
CA SER A 408 11.40 15.40 3.85
C SER A 408 11.65 15.94 5.28
N ILE A 409 12.24 17.13 5.40
CA ILE A 409 12.44 17.79 6.70
C ILE A 409 11.10 18.14 7.33
N PHE A 410 10.24 18.85 6.58
CA PHE A 410 8.95 19.29 7.09
C PHE A 410 8.05 18.12 7.50
N ILE A 411 7.88 17.13 6.60
CA ILE A 411 7.05 15.96 6.85
C ILE A 411 7.63 15.10 7.97
N GLY A 412 8.95 14.91 7.99
CA GLY A 412 9.61 14.15 9.04
C GLY A 412 9.36 14.73 10.42
N VAL A 413 9.52 16.05 10.59
CA VAL A 413 9.25 16.74 11.86
C VAL A 413 7.76 16.68 12.21
N ALA A 414 6.88 17.03 11.28
CA ALA A 414 5.44 17.05 11.52
C ALA A 414 4.90 15.66 11.92
N CYS A 415 5.26 14.62 11.18
CA CYS A 415 4.84 13.26 11.49
C CYS A 415 5.44 12.74 12.81
N CYS A 416 6.72 13.06 13.09
CA CYS A 416 7.34 12.70 14.36
C CYS A 416 6.53 13.28 15.54
N VAL A 417 6.20 14.56 15.51
CA VAL A 417 5.39 15.22 16.54
C VAL A 417 4.00 14.58 16.68
N MET A 418 3.34 14.27 15.54
CA MET A 418 2.03 13.63 15.55
C MET A 418 2.08 12.21 16.12
N PHE A 419 3.09 11.42 15.80
CA PHE A 419 3.25 10.07 16.34
C PHE A 419 3.57 10.07 17.82
N ILE A 420 4.39 11.02 18.29
CA ILE A 420 4.64 11.22 19.74
C ILE A 420 3.34 11.63 20.44
N GLY A 421 2.57 12.57 19.87
CA GLY A 421 1.27 12.97 20.40
C GLY A 421 0.28 11.81 20.48
N ALA A 422 0.20 11.00 19.43
CA ALA A 422 -0.63 9.79 19.40
C ALA A 422 -0.16 8.75 20.44
N LEU A 423 1.16 8.58 20.60
CA LEU A 423 1.75 7.68 21.61
C LEU A 423 1.38 8.13 23.03
N VAL A 424 1.51 9.40 23.34
CA VAL A 424 1.12 9.97 24.64
C VAL A 424 -0.37 9.73 24.90
N TYR A 425 -1.22 10.00 23.91
CA TYR A 425 -2.64 9.73 24.00
C TYR A 425 -2.94 8.24 24.31
N MET A 426 -2.30 7.30 23.59
CA MET A 426 -2.48 5.87 23.81
C MET A 426 -2.05 5.43 25.22
N LEU A 427 -0.94 5.96 25.72
CA LEU A 427 -0.44 5.69 27.07
C LEU A 427 -1.41 6.22 28.14
N GLN A 428 -2.03 7.37 27.93
CA GLN A 428 -3.03 7.93 28.84
C GLN A 428 -4.35 7.18 28.80
N ALA A 429 -4.85 6.87 27.59
CA ALA A 429 -6.10 6.14 27.39
C ALA A 429 -6.03 4.68 27.86
N GLY A 430 -4.86 4.07 27.87
CA GLY A 430 -4.60 2.70 28.33
C GLY A 430 -4.38 2.56 29.83
N ARG A 431 -4.29 3.66 30.59
CA ARG A 431 -4.19 3.60 32.05
C ARG A 431 -5.53 3.16 32.64
N PRO A 432 -5.57 2.16 33.53
CA PRO A 432 -6.79 1.85 34.25
C PRO A 432 -7.22 3.12 35.00
N LYS A 433 -8.47 3.55 34.81
CA LYS A 433 -9.06 4.60 35.63
C LYS A 433 -8.83 4.21 37.09
N ARG A 434 -7.99 4.92 37.81
CA ARG A 434 -7.91 4.83 39.25
C ARG A 434 -9.30 5.15 39.77
N SER A 435 -9.90 4.21 40.47
CA SER A 435 -11.16 4.41 41.17
C SER A 435 -10.96 5.47 42.24
N THR A 436 -11.21 6.71 41.88
CA THR A 436 -11.49 7.79 42.80
C THR A 436 -12.84 8.30 42.41
N ASP A 437 -13.71 8.19 43.40
CA ASP A 437 -15.00 8.85 43.56
C ASP A 437 -16.26 8.09 43.08
N GLU A 438 -16.90 7.51 44.07
CA GLU A 438 -18.31 7.45 44.26
C GLU A 438 -18.93 8.86 44.06
N ALA A 439 -19.32 9.20 42.85
CA ALA A 439 -20.36 10.21 42.56
C ALA A 439 -20.64 10.20 41.05
N GLY A 440 -21.77 9.62 40.64
CA GLY A 440 -22.24 9.74 39.26
C GLY A 440 -22.81 8.42 38.69
N ALA A 441 -23.80 7.84 39.38
CA ALA A 441 -24.64 6.81 38.81
C ALA A 441 -25.50 7.40 37.64
N GLY A 442 -24.85 7.50 36.45
CA GLY A 442 -25.51 8.02 35.26
C GLY A 442 -25.14 7.31 33.97
N ASP A 443 -23.92 6.76 33.89
CA ASP A 443 -23.40 6.23 32.62
C ASP A 443 -23.29 4.69 32.54
N ALA A 444 -23.81 3.98 33.55
CA ALA A 444 -23.73 2.52 33.62
C ALA A 444 -24.76 1.78 32.76
N GLN A 445 -25.66 2.46 32.07
CA GLN A 445 -26.76 1.81 31.33
C GLN A 445 -26.48 1.55 29.84
N LEU A 446 -25.30 1.88 29.32
CA LEU A 446 -24.94 1.61 27.90
C LEU A 446 -24.08 0.35 27.70
N TYR A 447 -23.74 -0.36 28.77
CA TYR A 447 -22.95 -1.61 28.75
C TYR A 447 -23.56 -2.70 29.63
N GLY A 448 -24.86 -2.81 29.65
CA GLY A 448 -25.53 -3.81 30.42
C GLY A 448 -26.42 -4.72 29.57
N THR A 449 -26.21 -5.99 29.76
CA THR A 449 -27.11 -7.10 29.44
C THR A 449 -27.08 -7.67 28.01
N VAL A 450 -26.13 -8.56 27.77
CA VAL A 450 -26.51 -9.91 27.34
C VAL A 450 -25.92 -10.88 28.34
N SER A 451 -26.74 -11.16 29.36
CA SER A 451 -26.58 -12.20 30.33
C SER A 451 -26.66 -13.55 29.63
N MET A 452 -25.87 -14.49 30.14
CA MET A 452 -25.98 -15.93 30.00
C MET A 452 -27.44 -16.43 29.95
N ALA A 453 -27.76 -17.13 28.88
CA ALA A 453 -28.78 -18.18 28.95
C ALA A 453 -28.42 -19.28 27.94
N LYS A 454 -27.92 -20.38 28.51
CA LYS A 454 -27.87 -21.79 28.06
C LYS A 454 -27.25 -22.07 26.67
#